data_a539a26261be54f7d97adc14aac3337b
#
_entry.id   a539a26261be54f7d97adc14aac3337b
#
_cell.length_a   1.000
_cell.length_b   1.000
_cell.length_c   1.000
_cell.angle_alpha   90.00
_cell.angle_beta   90.00
_cell.angle_gamma   90.00
#
_symmetry.space_group_name_H-M   'P 1'
#
loop_
_entity.id
_entity.type
_entity.pdbx_description
1 polymer ?
#
loop_
_entity_poly.entity_id
_entity_poly.type
_entity_poly.pdbx_seq_one_letter_code
_entity_poly.pdbx_strand_id
1 'polypeptide(L)'
;GKVDCITLMNVNKEELGDHDSEDTQAVRDELERYFDRLNLKNNYSMLVVPGYLGDAETVRMWAQTAYRNKVIMLTDFKDSMNFEMLKEELDDASLQGTDPYLGNIVMTANYILGRKKSELAGEDEDLYIPASGALAGRMSNTEETVIAQAAAGKRYGTLDNVKGARMDLRKSEIAALIDLGVIPMVEEDGRTMAFSNHTLYNGASKGLQEYSIVRVFDWIGKVFENYCNDHAMEIWTPAIKSEITQD
;
A
#
# COMPACT_ATOMS: atom_id res chain seq x y z
N GLY A 1 -13.54 -11.53 -3.55
CA GLY A 1 -12.96 -11.00 -4.78
C GLY A 1 -11.90 -11.94 -5.32
N LYS A 2 -11.84 -12.08 -6.61
CA LYS A 2 -10.76 -12.87 -7.21
C LYS A 2 -9.63 -11.92 -7.55
N VAL A 3 -8.44 -12.22 -7.02
CA VAL A 3 -7.21 -11.60 -7.50
C VAL A 3 -6.91 -12.23 -8.85
N ASP A 4 -6.94 -11.46 -9.93
CA ASP A 4 -6.74 -11.99 -11.28
C ASP A 4 -5.31 -12.47 -11.48
N CYS A 5 -4.34 -11.82 -10.86
CA CYS A 5 -2.94 -12.19 -10.92
C CYS A 5 -2.19 -11.71 -9.67
N ILE A 6 -1.33 -12.58 -9.12
CA ILE A 6 -0.29 -12.21 -8.15
C ILE A 6 1.06 -12.50 -8.80
N THR A 7 1.88 -11.47 -8.95
CA THR A 7 3.27 -11.63 -9.35
C THR A 7 4.14 -11.52 -8.10
N LEU A 8 4.88 -12.59 -7.81
CA LEU A 8 5.87 -12.60 -6.75
C LEU A 8 7.24 -12.27 -7.38
N MET A 9 7.88 -11.23 -6.86
CA MET A 9 9.27 -10.94 -7.15
C MET A 9 10.10 -11.52 -6.02
N ASN A 10 10.91 -12.51 -6.32
CA ASN A 10 11.89 -13.04 -5.38
C ASN A 10 13.25 -12.42 -5.72
N VAL A 11 13.76 -11.61 -4.82
CA VAL A 11 15.09 -11.02 -4.96
C VAL A 11 16.06 -11.88 -4.17
N ASN A 12 17.16 -12.30 -4.81
CA ASN A 12 18.13 -13.16 -4.17
C ASN A 12 18.85 -12.40 -3.05
N LYS A 13 18.69 -12.84 -1.81
CA LYS A 13 19.23 -12.20 -0.63
C LYS A 13 20.77 -12.16 -0.63
N GLU A 14 21.44 -13.08 -1.33
CA GLU A 14 22.89 -13.12 -1.49
C GLU A 14 23.41 -12.03 -2.45
N GLU A 15 22.56 -11.53 -3.35
CA GLU A 15 22.89 -10.43 -4.27
C GLU A 15 22.57 -9.05 -3.65
N LEU A 16 21.78 -9.01 -2.56
CA LEU A 16 21.33 -7.78 -1.93
C LEU A 16 22.26 -7.27 -0.81
N GLY A 17 23.26 -8.04 -0.38
CA GLY A 17 24.19 -7.64 0.69
C GLY A 17 23.54 -7.38 2.05
N ASP A 18 24.21 -6.72 2.94
CA ASP A 18 23.72 -6.32 4.28
C ASP A 18 22.89 -5.03 4.14
N HIS A 19 21.61 -5.12 4.37
CA HIS A 19 20.52 -4.14 4.54
C HIS A 19 20.77 -2.62 4.42
N ASP A 20 21.65 -2.17 3.54
CA ASP A 20 21.89 -0.75 3.28
C ASP A 20 20.99 -0.20 2.15
N SER A 21 20.84 1.11 2.09
CA SER A 21 19.98 1.83 1.15
C SER A 21 20.24 1.51 -0.35
N GLU A 22 21.41 1.02 -0.68
CA GLU A 22 21.78 0.60 -2.05
C GLU A 22 21.01 -0.64 -2.51
N ASP A 23 20.70 -1.56 -1.59
CA ASP A 23 19.98 -2.81 -1.90
C ASP A 23 18.52 -2.54 -2.26
N THR A 24 17.86 -1.63 -1.53
CA THR A 24 16.51 -1.17 -1.83
C THR A 24 16.45 -0.48 -3.18
N GLN A 25 17.51 0.20 -3.57
CA GLN A 25 17.62 0.85 -4.88
C GLN A 25 17.72 -0.18 -6.01
N ALA A 26 18.49 -1.24 -5.85
CA ALA A 26 18.61 -2.31 -6.85
C ALA A 26 17.26 -3.01 -7.09
N VAL A 27 16.51 -3.30 -6.02
CA VAL A 27 15.15 -3.86 -6.12
C VAL A 27 14.21 -2.91 -6.85
N ARG A 28 14.28 -1.62 -6.54
CA ARG A 28 13.48 -0.60 -7.22
C ARG A 28 13.82 -0.52 -8.71
N ASP A 29 15.10 -0.49 -9.06
CA ASP A 29 15.55 -0.39 -10.45
C ASP A 29 15.09 -1.60 -11.26
N GLU A 30 15.09 -2.79 -10.68
CA GLU A 30 14.53 -3.99 -11.33
C GLU A 30 13.01 -3.91 -11.48
N LEU A 31 12.30 -3.36 -10.49
CA LEU A 31 10.87 -3.09 -10.58
C LEU A 31 10.57 -2.07 -11.69
N GLU A 32 11.33 -0.98 -11.78
CA GLU A 32 11.16 0.00 -12.86
C GLU A 32 11.37 -0.63 -14.24
N ARG A 33 12.40 -1.48 -14.41
CA ARG A 33 12.59 -2.26 -15.64
C ARG A 33 11.41 -3.19 -15.95
N TYR A 34 10.78 -3.74 -14.91
CA TYR A 34 9.60 -4.58 -15.08
C TYR A 34 8.39 -3.77 -15.56
N PHE A 35 8.18 -2.57 -15.02
CA PHE A 35 7.12 -1.66 -15.43
C PHE A 35 7.37 -1.03 -16.81
N ASP A 36 8.62 -0.89 -17.24
CA ASP A 36 9.01 -0.33 -18.55
C ASP A 36 8.82 -1.33 -19.72
N ARG A 37 7.88 -2.25 -19.59
CA ARG A 37 7.54 -3.21 -20.65
C ARG A 37 6.32 -2.73 -21.42
N LEU A 38 6.43 -2.65 -22.74
CA LEU A 38 5.32 -2.34 -23.65
C LEU A 38 4.16 -3.35 -23.58
N ASN A 39 4.41 -4.54 -23.04
CA ASN A 39 3.37 -5.57 -22.91
C ASN A 39 2.56 -5.34 -21.63
N LEU A 40 1.68 -4.35 -21.64
CA LEU A 40 0.84 -3.89 -20.54
C LEU A 40 -0.37 -4.80 -20.25
N LYS A 41 -0.37 -6.05 -20.68
CA LYS A 41 -1.46 -7.01 -20.38
C LYS A 41 -1.69 -7.22 -18.88
N ASN A 42 -0.69 -6.92 -18.05
CA ASN A 42 -0.77 -7.03 -16.61
C ASN A 42 -0.80 -5.63 -15.99
N ASN A 43 -1.98 -5.05 -15.91
CA ASN A 43 -2.20 -3.77 -15.23
C ASN A 43 -2.22 -4.01 -13.71
N TYR A 44 -1.07 -3.81 -13.05
CA TYR A 44 -0.99 -3.88 -11.59
C TYR A 44 -1.68 -2.66 -10.98
N SER A 45 -2.57 -2.89 -10.01
CA SER A 45 -3.23 -1.82 -9.26
C SER A 45 -2.57 -1.57 -7.90
N MET A 46 -1.83 -2.54 -7.40
CA MET A 46 -1.19 -2.47 -6.08
C MET A 46 0.21 -3.07 -6.14
N LEU A 47 1.14 -2.43 -5.42
CA LEU A 47 2.47 -2.91 -5.11
C LEU A 47 2.53 -3.15 -3.60
N VAL A 48 2.87 -4.35 -3.17
CA VAL A 48 2.93 -4.69 -1.74
C VAL A 48 4.37 -5.03 -1.38
N VAL A 49 4.94 -4.25 -0.49
CA VAL A 49 6.30 -4.45 0.03
C VAL A 49 6.20 -4.57 1.54
N PRO A 50 6.01 -5.79 2.06
CA PRO A 50 5.83 -6.00 3.50
C PRO A 50 7.07 -5.63 4.30
N GLY A 51 6.85 -4.98 5.43
CA GLY A 51 7.89 -4.53 6.33
C GLY A 51 8.31 -3.07 6.10
N TYR A 52 9.23 -2.59 6.94
CA TYR A 52 9.69 -1.21 6.88
C TYR A 52 10.78 -1.04 5.83
N LEU A 53 10.61 -0.07 4.95
CA LEU A 53 11.50 0.18 3.82
C LEU A 53 12.80 0.93 4.20
N GLY A 54 12.92 1.41 5.42
CA GLY A 54 14.05 2.20 5.87
C GLY A 54 13.70 3.68 6.13
N ASP A 55 14.59 4.59 5.76
CA ASP A 55 14.43 6.01 6.02
C ASP A 55 13.38 6.70 5.11
N ALA A 56 13.12 7.98 5.41
CA ALA A 56 12.15 8.77 4.65
C ALA A 56 12.56 8.97 3.18
N GLU A 57 13.84 8.98 2.87
CA GLU A 57 14.32 9.13 1.49
C GLU A 57 14.00 7.89 0.67
N THR A 58 14.27 6.71 1.21
CA THR A 58 13.89 5.42 0.61
C THR A 58 12.38 5.35 0.38
N VAL A 59 11.56 5.69 1.39
CA VAL A 59 10.10 5.72 1.25
C VAL A 59 9.66 6.67 0.14
N ARG A 60 10.27 7.86 0.03
CA ARG A 60 9.95 8.83 -1.03
C ARG A 60 10.35 8.33 -2.43
N MET A 61 11.49 7.65 -2.55
CA MET A 61 11.89 7.04 -3.83
C MET A 61 10.87 5.99 -4.30
N TRP A 62 10.42 5.13 -3.41
CA TRP A 62 9.39 4.15 -3.71
C TRP A 62 8.04 4.81 -4.04
N ALA A 63 7.68 5.87 -3.32
CA ALA A 63 6.48 6.66 -3.60
C ALA A 63 6.48 7.23 -5.02
N GLN A 64 7.61 7.77 -5.47
CA GLN A 64 7.75 8.28 -6.82
C GLN A 64 7.57 7.18 -7.87
N THR A 65 8.14 6.00 -7.64
CA THR A 65 7.97 4.84 -8.53
C THR A 65 6.51 4.40 -8.59
N ALA A 66 5.82 4.31 -7.45
CA ALA A 66 4.39 3.99 -7.39
C ALA A 66 3.54 5.03 -8.13
N TYR A 67 3.79 6.31 -7.89
CA TYR A 67 3.09 7.43 -8.52
C TYR A 67 3.25 7.44 -10.05
N ARG A 68 4.48 7.27 -10.56
CA ARG A 68 4.74 7.22 -12.01
C ARG A 68 3.99 6.08 -12.69
N ASN A 69 3.88 4.94 -12.02
CA ASN A 69 3.23 3.74 -12.54
C ASN A 69 1.73 3.68 -12.20
N LYS A 70 1.17 4.72 -11.56
CA LYS A 70 -0.25 4.79 -11.16
C LYS A 70 -0.68 3.54 -10.38
N VAL A 71 0.09 3.18 -9.37
CA VAL A 71 -0.20 2.09 -8.44
C VAL A 71 -0.18 2.59 -7.01
N ILE A 72 -1.01 2.00 -6.16
CA ILE A 72 -0.90 2.18 -4.71
C ILE A 72 0.16 1.22 -4.18
N MET A 73 1.08 1.75 -3.40
CA MET A 73 2.06 0.96 -2.69
C MET A 73 1.65 0.79 -1.24
N LEU A 74 1.64 -0.47 -0.78
CA LEU A 74 1.39 -0.82 0.61
C LEU A 74 2.69 -1.30 1.25
N THR A 75 2.99 -0.73 2.40
CA THR A 75 4.14 -1.11 3.23
C THR A 75 3.79 -0.97 4.70
N ASP A 76 4.72 -1.29 5.58
CA ASP A 76 4.51 -1.23 7.02
C ASP A 76 5.59 -0.36 7.67
N PHE A 77 5.23 0.24 8.79
CA PHE A 77 6.23 0.84 9.66
C PHE A 77 6.89 -0.26 10.51
N LYS A 78 7.86 0.14 11.32
CA LYS A 78 8.60 -0.78 12.19
C LYS A 78 7.67 -1.49 13.17
N ASP A 79 8.01 -2.73 13.48
CA ASP A 79 7.37 -3.46 14.58
C ASP A 79 7.75 -2.82 15.92
N SER A 80 6.77 -2.58 16.78
CA SER A 80 6.97 -2.05 18.11
C SER A 80 6.00 -2.69 19.10
N MET A 81 6.46 -2.86 20.33
CA MET A 81 5.64 -3.35 21.44
C MET A 81 5.03 -2.23 22.28
N ASN A 82 5.43 -0.99 22.03
CA ASN A 82 5.06 0.16 22.85
C ASN A 82 4.66 1.33 21.95
N PHE A 83 3.47 1.89 22.21
CA PHE A 83 2.93 3.02 21.44
C PHE A 83 3.83 4.27 21.51
N GLU A 84 4.37 4.61 22.68
CA GLU A 84 5.19 5.82 22.83
C GLU A 84 6.47 5.73 21.98
N MET A 85 7.10 4.56 21.97
CA MET A 85 8.28 4.31 21.11
C MET A 85 7.89 4.38 19.63
N LEU A 86 6.79 3.74 19.25
CA LEU A 86 6.29 3.76 17.87
C LEU A 86 6.03 5.18 17.40
N LYS A 87 5.40 5.99 18.26
CA LYS A 87 5.08 7.39 17.96
C LYS A 87 6.34 8.24 17.83
N GLU A 88 7.29 8.11 18.75
CA GLU A 88 8.57 8.82 18.71
C GLU A 88 9.34 8.49 17.41
N GLU A 89 9.45 7.21 17.06
CA GLU A 89 10.11 6.79 15.83
C GLU A 89 9.39 7.29 14.57
N LEU A 90 8.05 7.38 14.57
CA LEU A 90 7.27 7.93 13.45
C LEU A 90 7.48 9.45 13.33
N ASP A 91 7.47 10.16 14.45
CA ASP A 91 7.72 11.61 14.49
C ASP A 91 9.13 11.93 13.98
N ASP A 92 10.14 11.17 14.42
CA ASP A 92 11.54 11.31 13.99
C ASP A 92 11.73 10.96 12.50
N ALA A 93 11.05 9.94 12.00
CA ALA A 93 11.15 9.50 10.62
C ALA A 93 10.58 10.54 9.63
N SER A 94 9.69 11.44 10.07
CA SER A 94 9.13 12.53 9.26
C SER A 94 8.68 12.10 7.86
N LEU A 95 7.90 11.01 7.78
CA LEU A 95 7.53 10.34 6.53
C LEU A 95 6.51 11.13 5.71
N GLN A 96 5.67 11.91 6.38
CA GLN A 96 4.64 12.73 5.72
C GLN A 96 5.23 13.89 4.91
N GLY A 97 4.47 14.36 3.94
CA GLY A 97 4.85 15.53 3.16
C GLY A 97 3.73 16.02 2.25
N THR A 98 4.00 17.12 1.54
CA THR A 98 3.06 17.78 0.63
C THR A 98 3.26 17.39 -0.83
N ASP A 99 4.22 16.54 -1.12
CA ASP A 99 4.49 16.08 -2.48
C ASP A 99 3.39 15.12 -2.96
N PRO A 100 2.81 15.31 -4.14
CA PRO A 100 1.67 14.51 -4.62
C PRO A 100 1.93 12.99 -4.67
N TYR A 101 3.18 12.56 -4.90
CA TYR A 101 3.53 11.14 -4.96
C TYR A 101 3.36 10.42 -3.63
N LEU A 102 3.35 11.13 -2.49
CA LEU A 102 3.08 10.54 -1.18
C LEU A 102 1.62 10.08 -1.02
N GLY A 103 0.73 10.53 -1.88
CA GLY A 103 -0.63 10.01 -2.00
C GLY A 103 -0.70 8.56 -2.46
N ASN A 104 0.34 8.04 -3.10
CA ASN A 104 0.40 6.66 -3.57
C ASN A 104 1.03 5.69 -2.56
N ILE A 105 1.38 6.15 -1.36
CA ILE A 105 1.86 5.27 -0.28
C ILE A 105 0.82 5.12 0.82
N VAL A 106 0.57 3.87 1.15
CA VAL A 106 -0.22 3.41 2.28
C VAL A 106 0.71 2.66 3.23
N MET A 107 0.90 3.20 4.42
CA MET A 107 1.76 2.60 5.43
C MET A 107 0.92 2.13 6.61
N THR A 108 1.06 0.86 6.98
CA THR A 108 0.39 0.34 8.17
C THR A 108 1.27 0.46 9.41
N ALA A 109 0.66 0.55 10.56
CA ALA A 109 1.32 0.50 11.85
C ALA A 109 0.60 -0.48 12.78
N ASN A 110 1.36 -1.06 13.72
CA ASN A 110 0.90 -2.11 14.62
C ASN A 110 0.76 -3.47 13.89
N TYR A 111 1.76 -4.34 14.03
CA TYR A 111 1.78 -5.65 13.39
C TYR A 111 0.60 -6.52 13.83
N ILE A 112 0.22 -7.46 13.00
CA ILE A 112 -0.89 -8.38 13.22
C ILE A 112 -0.39 -9.75 13.66
N LEU A 113 -1.20 -10.43 14.48
CA LEU A 113 -0.89 -11.78 14.94
C LEU A 113 -1.12 -12.78 13.79
N GLY A 114 -0.03 -13.28 13.23
CA GLY A 114 -0.05 -14.29 12.18
C GLY A 114 -0.27 -15.71 12.73
N ARG A 115 0.43 -16.06 13.83
CA ARG A 115 0.34 -17.38 14.45
C ARG A 115 0.63 -17.31 15.96
N LYS A 116 -0.17 -18.01 16.76
CA LYS A 116 0.11 -18.17 18.18
C LYS A 116 1.18 -19.23 18.39
N LYS A 117 2.02 -19.05 19.39
CA LYS A 117 3.03 -20.06 19.81
C LYS A 117 2.43 -21.44 20.10
N SER A 118 1.20 -21.49 20.55
CA SER A 118 0.50 -22.75 20.83
C SER A 118 0.12 -23.55 19.59
N GLU A 119 0.23 -22.96 18.39
CA GLU A 119 -0.17 -23.61 17.12
C GLU A 119 0.98 -24.40 16.49
N LEU A 120 2.21 -24.20 16.94
CA LEU A 120 3.37 -24.96 16.46
C LEU A 120 4.25 -25.41 17.63
N ALA A 121 4.53 -26.69 17.70
CA ALA A 121 5.37 -27.27 18.75
C ALA A 121 6.82 -26.75 18.61
N GLY A 122 7.37 -26.26 19.72
CA GLY A 122 8.76 -25.75 19.79
C GLY A 122 8.88 -24.25 19.56
N GLU A 123 7.78 -23.52 19.42
CA GLU A 123 7.81 -22.07 19.42
C GLU A 123 7.58 -21.49 20.81
N ASP A 124 8.44 -20.54 21.21
CA ASP A 124 8.39 -19.89 22.52
C ASP A 124 7.59 -18.56 22.50
N GLU A 125 7.40 -17.97 21.31
CA GLU A 125 6.74 -16.68 21.14
C GLU A 125 5.65 -16.70 20.04
N ASP A 126 4.71 -15.77 20.14
CA ASP A 126 3.72 -15.53 19.11
C ASP A 126 4.38 -14.87 17.89
N LEU A 127 4.01 -15.30 16.68
CA LEU A 127 4.53 -14.74 15.44
C LEU A 127 3.67 -13.54 15.02
N TYR A 128 4.25 -12.35 15.05
CA TYR A 128 3.65 -11.15 14.49
C TYR A 128 4.23 -10.86 13.11
N ILE A 129 3.36 -10.43 12.20
CA ILE A 129 3.71 -10.19 10.80
C ILE A 129 3.26 -8.80 10.36
N PRO A 130 3.91 -8.22 9.32
CA PRO A 130 3.47 -6.98 8.69
C PRO A 130 2.03 -7.08 8.18
N ALA A 131 1.25 -6.02 8.36
CA ALA A 131 -0.17 -6.02 8.03
C ALA A 131 -0.50 -5.66 6.57
N SER A 132 0.46 -5.07 5.85
CA SER A 132 0.27 -4.59 4.46
C SER A 132 -0.25 -5.66 3.51
N GLY A 133 0.25 -6.89 3.62
CA GLY A 133 -0.21 -8.02 2.81
C GLY A 133 -1.68 -8.38 3.06
N ALA A 134 -2.09 -8.40 4.34
CA ALA A 134 -3.48 -8.68 4.71
C ALA A 134 -4.41 -7.54 4.29
N LEU A 135 -3.97 -6.29 4.44
CA LEU A 135 -4.70 -5.11 3.98
C LEU A 135 -4.87 -5.12 2.46
N ALA A 136 -3.81 -5.45 1.70
CA ALA A 136 -3.89 -5.58 0.24
C ALA A 136 -4.90 -6.66 -0.19
N GLY A 137 -4.91 -7.81 0.49
CA GLY A 137 -5.91 -8.85 0.28
C GLY A 137 -7.33 -8.34 0.52
N ARG A 138 -7.55 -7.57 1.58
CA ARG A 138 -8.85 -6.96 1.87
C ARG A 138 -9.25 -5.91 0.84
N MET A 139 -8.32 -5.07 0.40
CA MET A 139 -8.54 -4.07 -0.65
C MET A 139 -8.86 -4.70 -2.02
N SER A 140 -8.44 -5.93 -2.25
CA SER A 140 -8.68 -6.68 -3.50
C SER A 140 -9.99 -7.46 -3.47
N ASN A 141 -10.69 -7.53 -2.34
CA ASN A 141 -11.97 -8.22 -2.24
C ASN A 141 -13.08 -7.42 -2.90
N THR A 142 -13.39 -7.77 -4.15
CA THR A 142 -14.35 -7.05 -5.00
C THR A 142 -15.82 -7.39 -4.71
N GLU A 143 -16.11 -8.44 -3.95
CA GLU A 143 -17.49 -8.79 -3.61
C GLU A 143 -18.11 -7.78 -2.63
N GLU A 144 -17.29 -7.19 -1.77
CA GLU A 144 -17.75 -6.24 -0.76
C GLU A 144 -17.26 -4.80 -1.00
N THR A 145 -16.27 -4.63 -1.88
CA THR A 145 -15.65 -3.31 -2.09
C THR A 145 -15.57 -2.95 -3.57
N VAL A 146 -16.11 -1.80 -3.91
CA VAL A 146 -15.79 -1.12 -5.16
C VAL A 146 -14.46 -0.37 -4.99
N ILE A 147 -13.77 -0.03 -6.08
CA ILE A 147 -12.46 0.63 -6.05
C ILE A 147 -12.42 1.89 -5.16
N ALA A 148 -13.53 2.63 -5.09
CA ALA A 148 -13.67 3.83 -4.27
C ALA A 148 -13.96 3.53 -2.79
N GLN A 149 -14.27 2.28 -2.43
CA GLN A 149 -14.55 1.91 -1.05
C GLN A 149 -13.24 1.64 -0.30
N ALA A 150 -12.99 2.40 0.75
CA ALA A 150 -11.86 2.13 1.63
C ALA A 150 -12.05 0.80 2.38
N ALA A 151 -10.99 -0.01 2.45
CA ALA A 151 -10.92 -1.19 3.30
C ALA A 151 -10.58 -0.78 4.74
N ALA A 152 -11.51 -0.05 5.39
CA ALA A 152 -11.32 0.53 6.71
C ALA A 152 -12.56 0.38 7.59
N GLY A 153 -12.34 0.32 8.91
CA GLY A 153 -13.39 0.20 9.92
C GLY A 153 -14.04 -1.18 10.00
N LYS A 154 -15.00 -1.32 10.91
CA LYS A 154 -15.63 -2.62 11.26
C LYS A 154 -16.25 -3.37 10.07
N ARG A 155 -16.81 -2.66 9.11
CA ARG A 155 -17.53 -3.28 8.00
C ARG A 155 -16.61 -3.69 6.85
N TYR A 156 -15.68 -2.82 6.47
CA TYR A 156 -14.87 -3.01 5.26
C TYR A 156 -13.39 -3.26 5.54
N GLY A 157 -12.90 -2.92 6.74
CA GLY A 157 -11.50 -3.07 7.12
C GLY A 157 -11.17 -4.33 7.91
N THR A 158 -12.18 -5.16 8.28
CA THR A 158 -11.96 -6.39 9.04
C THR A 158 -11.15 -7.40 8.23
N LEU A 159 -10.14 -7.97 8.87
CA LEU A 159 -9.25 -9.01 8.33
C LEU A 159 -9.72 -10.38 8.83
N ASP A 160 -10.22 -11.21 7.93
CA ASP A 160 -10.97 -12.42 8.31
C ASP A 160 -10.13 -13.50 9.01
N ASN A 161 -8.86 -13.66 8.70
CA ASN A 161 -8.00 -14.72 9.23
C ASN A 161 -6.95 -14.23 10.22
N VAL A 162 -7.10 -13.00 10.72
CA VAL A 162 -6.17 -12.39 11.67
C VAL A 162 -6.72 -12.50 13.08
N LYS A 163 -5.88 -12.95 14.02
CA LYS A 163 -6.28 -13.30 15.39
C LYS A 163 -5.95 -12.23 16.43
N GLY A 164 -5.47 -11.08 16.02
CA GLY A 164 -5.12 -9.99 16.92
C GLY A 164 -4.14 -9.01 16.31
N ALA A 165 -3.87 -7.94 17.04
CA ALA A 165 -2.81 -6.99 16.77
C ALA A 165 -1.80 -7.01 17.91
N ARG A 166 -0.56 -6.53 17.65
CA ARG A 166 0.51 -6.58 18.65
C ARG A 166 0.21 -5.69 19.87
N MET A 167 -0.35 -4.51 19.63
CA MET A 167 -0.69 -3.56 20.68
C MET A 167 -2.21 -3.33 20.73
N ASP A 168 -2.74 -3.25 21.94
CA ASP A 168 -4.11 -2.79 22.19
C ASP A 168 -4.11 -1.26 22.27
N LEU A 169 -4.49 -0.62 21.15
CA LEU A 169 -4.41 0.83 20.99
C LEU A 169 -5.66 1.53 21.55
N ARG A 170 -5.44 2.58 22.33
CA ARG A 170 -6.51 3.48 22.80
C ARG A 170 -6.98 4.40 21.67
N LYS A 171 -8.18 4.95 21.83
CA LYS A 171 -8.75 5.89 20.83
C LYS A 171 -7.86 7.09 20.55
N SER A 172 -7.20 7.64 21.56
CA SER A 172 -6.25 8.75 21.41
C SER A 172 -4.99 8.35 20.65
N GLU A 173 -4.52 7.12 20.86
CA GLU A 173 -3.35 6.56 20.18
C GLU A 173 -3.65 6.26 18.72
N ILE A 174 -4.83 5.70 18.44
CA ILE A 174 -5.34 5.50 17.08
C ILE A 174 -5.41 6.84 16.33
N ALA A 175 -5.98 7.88 16.97
CA ALA A 175 -6.06 9.20 16.36
C ALA A 175 -4.67 9.78 16.05
N ALA A 176 -3.73 9.66 16.99
CA ALA A 176 -2.35 10.14 16.80
C ALA A 176 -1.65 9.44 15.63
N LEU A 177 -1.84 8.12 15.46
CA LEU A 177 -1.28 7.38 14.32
C LEU A 177 -1.91 7.83 12.98
N ILE A 178 -3.22 8.06 12.97
CA ILE A 178 -3.92 8.56 11.79
C ILE A 178 -3.42 9.96 11.41
N ASP A 179 -3.19 10.84 12.37
CA ASP A 179 -2.66 12.18 12.15
C ASP A 179 -1.23 12.13 11.56
N LEU A 180 -0.46 11.08 11.86
CA LEU A 180 0.84 10.80 11.25
C LEU A 180 0.76 10.11 9.87
N GLY A 181 -0.45 9.93 9.32
CA GLY A 181 -0.66 9.39 7.98
C GLY A 181 -0.51 7.88 7.86
N VAL A 182 -0.39 7.16 8.98
CA VAL A 182 -0.31 5.70 8.98
C VAL A 182 -1.66 5.07 9.29
N ILE A 183 -1.87 3.84 8.84
CA ILE A 183 -3.08 3.07 9.07
C ILE A 183 -2.87 2.16 10.28
N PRO A 184 -3.48 2.45 11.44
CA PRO A 184 -3.38 1.59 12.59
C PRO A 184 -4.18 0.31 12.40
N MET A 185 -3.57 -0.85 12.73
CA MET A 185 -4.28 -2.10 12.91
C MET A 185 -4.83 -2.15 14.32
N VAL A 186 -6.13 -2.33 14.44
CA VAL A 186 -6.87 -2.25 15.70
C VAL A 186 -7.61 -3.56 15.92
N GLU A 187 -7.60 -4.06 17.16
CA GLU A 187 -8.45 -5.15 17.57
C GLU A 187 -9.64 -4.62 18.38
N GLU A 188 -10.84 -4.96 17.99
CA GLU A 188 -12.06 -4.63 18.70
C GLU A 188 -13.07 -5.79 18.59
N ASP A 189 -13.63 -6.21 19.70
CA ASP A 189 -14.60 -7.32 19.77
C ASP A 189 -14.07 -8.62 19.12
N GLY A 190 -12.78 -8.92 19.28
CA GLY A 190 -12.13 -10.10 18.73
C GLY A 190 -11.94 -10.07 17.20
N ARG A 191 -12.05 -8.89 16.59
CA ARG A 191 -11.81 -8.65 15.17
C ARG A 191 -10.67 -7.68 14.98
N THR A 192 -9.74 -8.05 14.15
CA THR A 192 -8.65 -7.17 13.74
C THR A 192 -9.03 -6.43 12.45
N MET A 193 -8.81 -5.14 12.42
CA MET A 193 -9.20 -4.31 11.27
C MET A 193 -8.23 -3.15 11.04
N ALA A 194 -8.14 -2.70 9.79
CA ALA A 194 -7.55 -1.40 9.45
C ALA A 194 -8.52 -0.28 9.84
N PHE A 195 -8.03 0.78 10.50
CA PHE A 195 -8.90 1.82 11.05
C PHE A 195 -8.73 3.20 10.40
N SER A 196 -8.13 3.26 9.22
CA SER A 196 -7.97 4.50 8.44
C SER A 196 -7.86 4.20 6.95
N ASN A 197 -8.02 5.23 6.11
CA ASN A 197 -7.74 5.20 4.69
C ASN A 197 -6.72 6.27 4.27
N HIS A 198 -5.94 6.79 5.22
CA HIS A 198 -4.95 7.82 4.97
C HIS A 198 -3.75 7.30 4.18
N THR A 199 -3.16 8.24 3.47
CA THR A 199 -1.86 8.11 2.81
C THR A 199 -0.81 8.93 3.57
N LEU A 200 0.45 8.89 3.15
CA LEU A 200 1.50 9.75 3.75
C LEU A 200 1.43 11.22 3.27
N TYR A 201 0.48 11.55 2.40
CA TYR A 201 0.30 12.93 1.94
C TYR A 201 -0.47 13.76 2.98
N ASN A 202 0.11 14.90 3.40
CA ASN A 202 -0.51 15.83 4.35
C ASN A 202 -0.72 17.26 3.80
N GLY A 203 -0.66 17.43 2.47
CA GLY A 203 -0.91 18.71 1.81
C GLY A 203 -2.39 19.09 1.73
N ALA A 204 -2.70 20.15 1.00
CA ALA A 204 -4.02 20.75 0.93
C ALA A 204 -5.08 19.90 0.19
N SER A 205 -4.66 18.97 -0.66
CA SER A 205 -5.57 18.13 -1.45
C SER A 205 -6.14 16.99 -0.60
N LYS A 206 -7.40 17.09 -0.20
CA LYS A 206 -8.10 16.04 0.56
C LYS A 206 -8.17 14.71 -0.20
N GLY A 207 -8.28 14.75 -1.53
CA GLY A 207 -8.30 13.54 -2.35
C GLY A 207 -7.01 12.74 -2.29
N LEU A 208 -5.85 13.39 -2.17
CA LEU A 208 -4.56 12.72 -2.05
C LEU A 208 -4.30 12.16 -0.64
N GLN A 209 -5.04 12.62 0.37
CA GLN A 209 -4.96 12.10 1.72
C GLN A 209 -5.66 10.74 1.88
N GLU A 210 -6.50 10.34 0.92
CA GLU A 210 -7.30 9.12 1.00
C GLU A 210 -6.94 8.16 -0.14
N TYR A 211 -6.37 7.00 0.19
CA TYR A 211 -5.94 6.03 -0.83
C TYR A 211 -7.10 5.53 -1.70
N SER A 212 -8.32 5.48 -1.18
CA SER A 212 -9.50 5.07 -1.95
C SER A 212 -9.77 6.02 -3.12
N ILE A 213 -9.56 7.31 -2.93
CA ILE A 213 -9.70 8.33 -3.99
C ILE A 213 -8.53 8.25 -4.95
N VAL A 214 -7.30 8.14 -4.43
CA VAL A 214 -6.09 8.00 -5.27
C VAL A 214 -6.21 6.79 -6.19
N ARG A 215 -6.69 5.64 -5.69
CA ARG A 215 -6.92 4.44 -6.51
C ARG A 215 -7.88 4.67 -7.67
N VAL A 216 -8.94 5.45 -7.45
CA VAL A 216 -9.88 5.79 -8.54
C VAL A 216 -9.19 6.63 -9.61
N PHE A 217 -8.42 7.64 -9.21
CA PHE A 217 -7.68 8.48 -10.17
C PHE A 217 -6.60 7.69 -10.93
N ASP A 218 -5.89 6.82 -10.25
CA ASP A 218 -4.89 5.94 -10.87
C ASP A 218 -5.55 4.99 -11.88
N TRP A 219 -6.70 4.41 -11.52
CA TRP A 219 -7.46 3.56 -12.42
C TRP A 219 -7.94 4.32 -13.66
N ILE A 220 -8.54 5.50 -13.48
CA ILE A 220 -8.97 6.36 -14.60
C ILE A 220 -7.76 6.69 -15.49
N GLY A 221 -6.63 7.09 -14.88
CA GLY A 221 -5.41 7.42 -15.60
C GLY A 221 -4.91 6.24 -16.46
N LYS A 222 -4.97 5.01 -15.95
CA LYS A 222 -4.60 3.80 -16.71
C LYS A 222 -5.56 3.49 -17.85
N VAL A 223 -6.87 3.66 -17.63
CA VAL A 223 -7.87 3.47 -18.68
C VAL A 223 -7.61 4.43 -19.83
N PHE A 224 -7.38 5.70 -19.53
CA PHE A 224 -7.02 6.69 -20.56
C PHE A 224 -5.71 6.36 -21.27
N GLU A 225 -4.70 5.94 -20.53
CA GLU A 225 -3.42 5.57 -21.11
C GLU A 225 -3.53 4.38 -22.07
N ASN A 226 -4.27 3.35 -21.68
CA ASN A 226 -4.54 2.20 -22.53
C ASN A 226 -5.32 2.61 -23.79
N TYR A 227 -6.37 3.41 -23.62
CA TYR A 227 -7.15 3.94 -24.75
C TYR A 227 -6.27 4.75 -25.72
N CYS A 228 -5.43 5.65 -25.21
CA CYS A 228 -4.51 6.42 -26.05
C CYS A 228 -3.48 5.53 -26.75
N ASN A 229 -3.00 4.46 -26.10
CA ASN A 229 -2.07 3.51 -26.70
C ASN A 229 -2.71 2.69 -27.82
N ASP A 230 -3.98 2.31 -27.67
CA ASP A 230 -4.73 1.57 -28.69
C ASP A 230 -4.92 2.41 -29.98
N HIS A 231 -5.05 3.73 -29.82
CA HIS A 231 -5.18 4.68 -30.92
C HIS A 231 -3.85 5.36 -31.33
N ALA A 232 -2.74 4.92 -30.73
CA ALA A 232 -1.43 5.47 -31.07
C ALA A 232 -1.06 5.14 -32.54
N MET A 233 -0.54 6.12 -33.25
CA MET A 233 -0.16 6.03 -34.68
C MET A 233 -1.33 5.95 -35.66
N GLU A 234 -2.57 6.11 -35.24
CA GLU A 234 -3.68 6.25 -36.16
C GLU A 234 -3.64 7.61 -36.88
N ILE A 235 -4.05 7.60 -38.17
CA ILE A 235 -4.14 8.85 -38.94
C ILE A 235 -5.31 9.66 -38.41
N TRP A 236 -5.06 10.86 -37.94
CA TRP A 236 -6.08 11.76 -37.40
C TRP A 236 -7.11 12.16 -38.47
N THR A 237 -8.25 11.52 -38.48
CA THR A 237 -9.38 11.79 -39.37
C THR A 237 -10.58 12.36 -38.57
N PRO A 238 -11.54 13.07 -39.26
CA PRO A 238 -12.76 13.51 -38.59
C PRO A 238 -13.59 12.37 -38.01
N ALA A 239 -13.53 11.17 -38.61
CA ALA A 239 -14.20 9.99 -38.10
C ALA A 239 -13.62 9.54 -36.74
N ILE A 240 -12.31 9.38 -36.64
CA ILE A 240 -11.60 9.02 -35.41
C ILE A 240 -11.82 10.07 -34.32
N LYS A 241 -11.80 11.37 -34.70
CA LYS A 241 -12.11 12.44 -33.75
C LYS A 241 -13.54 12.29 -33.18
N SER A 242 -14.52 11.92 -34.01
CA SER A 242 -15.89 11.71 -33.57
C SER A 242 -16.03 10.50 -32.66
N GLU A 243 -15.31 9.42 -32.95
CA GLU A 243 -15.26 8.20 -32.14
C GLU A 243 -14.70 8.49 -30.73
N ILE A 244 -13.53 9.10 -30.67
CA ILE A 244 -12.87 9.50 -29.40
C ILE A 244 -13.73 10.48 -28.55
N THR A 245 -14.62 11.25 -29.17
CA THR A 245 -15.48 12.20 -28.45
C THR A 245 -16.82 11.59 -28.01
N GLN A 246 -17.17 10.41 -28.48
CA GLN A 246 -18.43 9.71 -28.14
C GLN A 246 -18.24 8.63 -27.08
N ASP A 247 -17.04 8.10 -26.92
CA ASP A 247 -16.64 7.16 -25.87
C ASP A 247 -16.11 7.88 -24.63
#